data_aa3a3ce6812c7165cd1d3b4bf458143a
#
_entry.id   aa3a3ce6812c7165cd1d3b4bf458143a
#
_cell.length_a   1.000
_cell.length_b   1.000
_cell.length_c   1.000
_cell.angle_alpha   90.00
_cell.angle_beta   90.00
_cell.angle_gamma   90.00
#
_symmetry.space_group_name_H-M   'P 1'
#
loop_
_entity.id
_entity.type
_entity.pdbx_description
1 polymer ?
#
loop_
_entity_poly.entity_id
_entity_poly.type
_entity_poly.pdbx_seq_one_letter_code
_entity_poly.pdbx_strand_id
1 'polypeptide(L)'
;MTTYDETLKVTTEILKKHVDADRVIRPNDHIQNDLGLDSLGVMELVADIEDRFSVTIPNDVLSDIATVEDVAKALVKLAAEQRPATA
;
A
#
# COMPACT_ATOMS: atom_id res chain seq x y z
N MET A 1 -11.11 -6.27 -12.79
CA MET A 1 -10.43 -4.95 -12.82
C MET A 1 -10.30 -4.44 -11.39
N THR A 2 -9.11 -3.97 -11.03
CA THR A 2 -8.86 -3.49 -9.68
C THR A 2 -9.32 -2.05 -9.53
N THR A 3 -10.26 -1.80 -8.64
CA THR A 3 -10.75 -0.46 -8.37
C THR A 3 -9.99 0.15 -7.19
N TYR A 4 -10.09 1.47 -7.04
CA TYR A 4 -9.50 2.14 -5.90
C TYR A 4 -10.07 1.60 -4.58
N ASP A 5 -11.38 1.42 -4.51
CA ASP A 5 -12.03 0.93 -3.27
C ASP A 5 -11.56 -0.46 -2.90
N GLU A 6 -11.45 -1.36 -3.86
CA GLU A 6 -10.95 -2.72 -3.62
C GLU A 6 -9.49 -2.68 -3.19
N THR A 7 -8.69 -1.86 -3.85
CA THR A 7 -7.28 -1.71 -3.55
C THR A 7 -7.09 -1.14 -2.14
N LEU A 8 -7.87 -0.14 -1.79
CA LEU A 8 -7.84 0.46 -0.45
C LEU A 8 -8.18 -0.57 0.62
N LYS A 9 -9.20 -1.38 0.37
CA LYS A 9 -9.62 -2.43 1.29
C LYS A 9 -8.50 -3.44 1.53
N VAL A 10 -7.88 -3.93 0.47
CA VAL A 10 -6.79 -4.91 0.58
C VAL A 10 -5.56 -4.29 1.25
N THR A 11 -5.24 -3.04 0.90
CA THR A 11 -4.15 -2.31 1.53
C THR A 11 -4.36 -2.20 3.04
N THR A 12 -5.58 -1.88 3.44
CA THR A 12 -5.94 -1.80 4.86
C THR A 12 -5.79 -3.16 5.55
N GLU A 13 -6.20 -4.22 4.89
CA GLU A 13 -6.06 -5.58 5.44
C GLU A 13 -4.58 -5.95 5.64
N ILE A 14 -3.73 -5.59 4.69
CA ILE A 14 -2.30 -5.84 4.81
C ILE A 14 -1.71 -5.02 5.95
N LEU A 15 -2.09 -3.73 6.03
CA LEU A 15 -1.61 -2.85 7.10
C LEU A 15 -1.95 -3.37 8.48
N LYS A 16 -3.08 -4.02 8.65
CA LYS A 16 -3.49 -4.56 9.95
C LYS A 16 -2.52 -5.61 10.48
N LYS A 17 -1.73 -6.21 9.61
CA LYS A 17 -0.71 -7.17 10.01
C LYS A 17 0.54 -6.49 10.59
N HIS A 18 0.69 -5.20 10.33
CA HIS A 18 1.88 -4.44 10.70
C HIS A 18 1.63 -3.43 11.82
N VAL A 19 0.39 -3.32 12.27
CA VAL A 19 0.00 -2.42 13.36
C VAL A 19 -0.79 -3.22 14.40
N ASP A 20 -1.11 -2.57 15.52
CA ASP A 20 -1.92 -3.22 16.56
C ASP A 20 -3.28 -3.59 16.00
N ALA A 21 -3.77 -4.77 16.40
CA ALA A 21 -5.04 -5.32 15.89
C ALA A 21 -6.23 -4.40 16.17
N ASP A 22 -6.16 -3.63 17.26
CA ASP A 22 -7.24 -2.73 17.66
C ASP A 22 -7.20 -1.42 16.87
N ARG A 23 -6.14 -1.16 16.15
CA ARG A 23 -5.96 0.12 15.48
C ARG A 23 -6.96 0.29 14.34
N VAL A 24 -7.69 1.39 14.35
CA VAL A 24 -8.55 1.75 13.23
C VAL A 24 -7.68 2.45 12.19
N ILE A 25 -7.73 1.95 10.97
CA ILE A 25 -6.93 2.49 9.86
C ILE A 25 -7.84 3.28 8.94
N ARG A 26 -7.50 4.54 8.70
CA ARG A 26 -8.27 5.44 7.84
C ARG A 26 -7.46 5.81 6.61
N PRO A 27 -8.14 6.13 5.49
CA PRO A 27 -7.42 6.46 4.25
C PRO A 27 -6.45 7.63 4.39
N ASN A 28 -6.76 8.61 5.22
CA ASN A 28 -5.90 9.78 5.42
C ASN A 28 -4.86 9.62 6.52
N ASP A 29 -4.78 8.43 7.13
CA ASP A 29 -3.76 8.19 8.15
C ASP A 29 -2.37 8.18 7.51
N HIS A 30 -1.43 8.87 8.15
CA HIS A 30 -0.04 8.87 7.74
C HIS A 30 0.60 7.58 8.23
N ILE A 31 1.24 6.85 7.32
CA ILE A 31 1.78 5.53 7.62
C ILE A 31 2.78 5.56 8.76
N GLN A 32 3.68 6.52 8.76
CA GLN A 32 4.69 6.63 9.82
C GLN A 32 4.17 7.39 11.03
N ASN A 33 3.56 8.54 10.82
CA ASN A 33 3.18 9.43 11.92
C ASN A 33 1.93 8.95 12.68
N ASP A 34 0.93 8.48 11.95
CA ASP A 34 -0.34 8.07 12.56
C ASP A 34 -0.35 6.59 12.91
N LEU A 35 0.18 5.75 12.04
CA LEU A 35 0.20 4.31 12.26
C LEU A 35 1.46 3.83 12.97
N GLY A 36 2.46 4.68 13.09
CA GLY A 36 3.65 4.40 13.88
C GLY A 36 4.64 3.43 13.27
N LEU A 37 4.59 3.23 11.96
CA LEU A 37 5.55 2.36 11.29
C LEU A 37 6.89 3.07 11.14
N ASP A 38 7.97 2.39 11.51
CA ASP A 38 9.32 2.90 11.26
C ASP A 38 9.80 2.46 9.88
N SER A 39 11.05 2.79 9.54
CA SER A 39 11.60 2.48 8.22
C SER A 39 11.55 0.98 7.91
N LEU A 40 11.88 0.15 8.89
CA LEU A 40 11.84 -1.30 8.71
C LEU A 40 10.40 -1.78 8.50
N GLY A 41 9.48 -1.26 9.30
CA GLY A 41 8.06 -1.59 9.16
C GLY A 41 7.50 -1.22 7.81
N VAL A 42 7.90 -0.05 7.29
CA VAL A 42 7.48 0.39 5.95
C VAL A 42 8.06 -0.54 4.89
N MET A 43 9.31 -0.94 5.02
CA MET A 43 9.92 -1.88 4.06
C MET A 43 9.23 -3.24 4.07
N GLU A 44 8.86 -3.73 5.24
CA GLU A 44 8.13 -5.00 5.36
C GLU A 44 6.72 -4.86 4.76
N LEU A 45 6.08 -3.73 4.99
CA LEU A 45 4.77 -3.44 4.41
C LEU A 45 4.84 -3.42 2.88
N VAL A 46 5.85 -2.74 2.34
CA VAL A 46 6.04 -2.66 0.89
C VAL A 46 6.25 -4.06 0.29
N ALA A 47 7.04 -4.89 0.94
CA ALA A 47 7.28 -6.25 0.47
C ALA A 47 5.97 -7.07 0.42
N ASP A 48 5.15 -6.95 1.45
CA ASP A 48 3.85 -7.64 1.49
C ASP A 48 2.92 -7.14 0.37
N ILE A 49 2.90 -5.83 0.15
CA ILE A 49 2.06 -5.24 -0.88
C ILE A 49 2.53 -5.69 -2.27
N GLU A 50 3.82 -5.66 -2.51
CA GLU A 50 4.37 -6.09 -3.79
C GLU A 50 4.04 -7.55 -4.08
N ASP A 51 4.11 -8.38 -3.06
CA ASP A 51 3.79 -9.79 -3.20
C ASP A 51 2.30 -10.00 -3.45
N ARG A 52 1.46 -9.33 -2.68
CA ARG A 52 0.01 -9.51 -2.78
C ARG A 52 -0.56 -9.01 -4.10
N PHE A 53 -0.06 -7.89 -4.60
CA PHE A 53 -0.56 -7.29 -5.83
C PHE A 53 0.26 -7.68 -7.07
N SER A 54 1.36 -8.39 -6.88
CA SER A 54 2.28 -8.77 -7.97
C SER A 54 2.76 -7.54 -8.75
N VAL A 55 3.14 -6.50 -8.02
CA VAL A 55 3.66 -5.26 -8.61
C VAL A 55 5.00 -4.92 -7.97
N THR A 56 5.76 -4.08 -8.65
CA THR A 56 6.99 -3.51 -8.11
C THR A 56 6.77 -2.03 -7.86
N ILE A 57 7.06 -1.57 -6.65
CA ILE A 57 6.92 -0.15 -6.31
C ILE A 57 8.28 0.52 -6.46
N PRO A 58 8.44 1.39 -7.49
CA PRO A 58 9.72 2.10 -7.67
C PRO A 58 10.03 3.03 -6.50
N ASN A 59 11.31 3.29 -6.28
CA ASN A 59 11.73 4.15 -5.17
C ASN A 59 11.15 5.56 -5.25
N ASP A 60 11.03 6.12 -6.44
CA ASP A 60 10.46 7.44 -6.61
C ASP A 60 8.98 7.47 -6.24
N VAL A 61 8.24 6.42 -6.57
CA VAL A 61 6.83 6.30 -6.15
C VAL A 61 6.75 6.15 -4.63
N LEU A 62 7.63 5.31 -4.07
CA LEU A 62 7.66 5.05 -2.64
C LEU A 62 7.93 6.35 -1.86
N SER A 63 8.80 7.20 -2.37
CA SER A 63 9.12 8.48 -1.73
C SER A 63 7.93 9.42 -1.65
N ASP A 64 6.99 9.30 -2.56
CA ASP A 64 5.81 10.16 -2.62
C ASP A 64 4.64 9.63 -1.77
N ILE A 65 4.76 8.41 -1.26
CA ILE A 65 3.70 7.80 -0.45
C ILE A 65 3.82 8.27 0.99
N ALA A 66 2.76 8.88 1.50
CA ALA A 66 2.70 9.32 2.89
C ALA A 66 1.53 8.69 3.64
N THR A 67 0.37 8.62 3.02
CA THR A 67 -0.86 8.14 3.65
C THR A 67 -1.31 6.80 3.07
N VAL A 68 -2.28 6.19 3.75
CA VAL A 68 -2.88 4.93 3.30
C VAL A 68 -3.50 5.11 1.91
N GLU A 69 -4.21 6.21 1.69
CA GLU A 69 -4.81 6.45 0.38
C GLU A 69 -3.76 6.66 -0.71
N ASP A 70 -2.61 7.25 -0.36
CA ASP A 70 -1.51 7.39 -1.32
C ASP A 70 -1.04 6.02 -1.83
N VAL A 71 -0.96 5.05 -0.91
CA VAL A 71 -0.60 3.68 -1.27
C VAL A 71 -1.63 3.10 -2.23
N ALA A 72 -2.90 3.23 -1.91
CA ALA A 72 -3.97 2.69 -2.74
C ALA A 72 -3.96 3.33 -4.14
N LYS A 73 -3.80 4.63 -4.22
CA LYS A 73 -3.73 5.35 -5.50
C LYS A 73 -2.54 4.90 -6.33
N ALA A 74 -1.38 4.77 -5.68
CA ALA A 74 -0.18 4.30 -6.36
C ALA A 74 -0.36 2.88 -6.89
N LEU A 75 -1.00 2.01 -6.12
CA LEU A 75 -1.21 0.63 -6.52
C LEU A 75 -2.16 0.51 -7.71
N VAL A 76 -3.21 1.32 -7.75
CA VAL A 76 -4.11 1.33 -8.90
C VAL A 76 -3.33 1.71 -10.16
N LYS A 77 -2.50 2.73 -10.07
CA LYS A 77 -1.71 3.19 -11.20
C LYS A 77 -0.67 2.14 -11.61
N LEU A 78 0.06 1.59 -10.65
CA LEU A 78 1.10 0.61 -10.93
C LEU A 78 0.52 -0.68 -11.49
N ALA A 79 -0.62 -1.12 -10.99
CA ALA A 79 -1.27 -2.33 -11.50
C ALA A 79 -1.65 -2.16 -12.96
N ALA A 80 -2.11 -0.98 -13.35
CA ALA A 80 -2.45 -0.68 -14.73
C ALA A 80 -1.20 -0.64 -15.61
N GLU A 81 -0.12 -0.02 -15.12
CA GLU A 81 1.12 0.13 -15.89
C GLU A 81 1.89 -1.18 -16.03
N GLN A 82 1.81 -2.05 -15.02
CA GLN A 82 2.58 -3.29 -14.99
C GLN A 82 1.76 -4.50 -15.41
N ARG A 83 0.58 -4.27 -15.97
CA ARG A 83 -0.26 -5.37 -16.45
C ARG A 83 0.49 -6.15 -17.53
N PRO A 84 0.42 -7.51 -17.49
CA PRO A 84 1.05 -8.31 -18.54
C PRO A 84 0.50 -7.96 -19.93
N ALA A 85 1.40 -7.86 -20.90
CA ALA A 85 1.03 -7.47 -22.25
C ALA A 85 0.15 -8.51 -22.95
N THR A 86 0.22 -9.75 -22.48
CA THR A 86 -0.55 -10.86 -23.05
C THR A 86 -1.95 -10.97 -22.50
N ALA A 87 -2.27 -10.10 -21.57
CA ALA A 87 -3.57 -10.16 -20.94
C ALA A 87 -4.68 -9.87 -21.94
#